data_5e586a364c3b20c54efc34b70a4ea459
#
_entry.id   5e586a364c3b20c54efc34b70a4ea459
#
_cell.length_a   1.000
_cell.length_b   1.000
_cell.length_c   1.000
_cell.angle_alpha   90.00
_cell.angle_beta   90.00
_cell.angle_gamma   90.00
#
_symmetry.space_group_name_H-M   'P 1'
#
loop_
_entity.id
_entity.type
_entity.pdbx_description
1 polymer ?
#
loop_
_entity_poly.entity_id
_entity_poly.type
_entity_poly.pdbx_seq_one_letter_code
_entity_poly.pdbx_strand_id
1 'polypeptide(L)'
;QGGGDFDTGLIPNSVWLDGSADFLKRTFASGGNQKRFVLGTWIQRNSISSSTIQNVFATGADGSNGFFFTYQNATSSRDDRINIYNISGGSLDWNIQTSARFRDIAYYHILLSYESAASTSTDRVQIFINGVLQTSLETASFPSSGFDCDWGAAQSHCIGNNDHNTAVPLPAYLAQTIYLDGKSIQNSDVAVTDFLEAFSYGTNGSQFGPKANADVAALASTAGGNSFCLNYENSVFLGQDSSNNSETNIALGQTGLKSDDLGTGAASLLTDGTQFGSWNAGSGLVYQNSAVTTKSWWGVDFGADGVAVTKAILSGNASGDASSAGFTQDSISSVTFTLFGSDSAQATSNNDLSSLTTVGSVVVSNTQTKGVTATINAPSNTTEFRFYYVQMNTAESTRRLLAEIELFTVGNSFTTTSMTSANQST
;
A
#
# COMPACT_ATOMS: atom_id res chain seq x y z
N GLN A 1 27.68 -18.79 -10.52
CA GLN A 1 28.46 -18.34 -9.36
C GLN A 1 27.48 -18.02 -8.25
N GLY A 2 27.74 -18.59 -7.07
CA GLY A 2 26.83 -18.68 -5.96
C GLY A 2 26.17 -17.36 -5.62
N GLY A 3 24.87 -17.43 -5.41
CA GLY A 3 24.12 -16.35 -4.80
C GLY A 3 24.78 -16.02 -3.47
N GLY A 4 25.17 -14.76 -3.29
CA GLY A 4 25.47 -14.25 -1.96
C GLY A 4 24.22 -14.45 -1.10
N ASP A 5 24.40 -14.75 0.16
CA ASP A 5 23.28 -14.81 1.08
C ASP A 5 22.53 -13.47 0.97
N PHE A 6 21.27 -13.54 0.56
CA PHE A 6 20.37 -12.40 0.58
C PHE A 6 20.30 -11.96 2.04
N ASP A 7 20.69 -10.71 2.32
CA ASP A 7 20.69 -10.23 3.71
C ASP A 7 19.25 -10.08 4.19
N THR A 8 18.73 -11.15 4.80
CA THR A 8 17.37 -11.21 5.33
C THR A 8 17.11 -10.17 6.43
N GLY A 9 18.17 -9.54 6.97
CA GLY A 9 18.05 -8.47 7.95
C GLY A 9 17.56 -7.14 7.37
N LEU A 10 17.78 -6.90 6.06
CA LEU A 10 17.37 -5.67 5.37
C LEU A 10 16.03 -5.81 4.66
N ILE A 11 15.75 -6.98 4.09
CA ILE A 11 14.45 -7.33 3.50
C ILE A 11 13.99 -8.67 4.09
N PRO A 12 13.29 -8.64 5.23
CA PRO A 12 12.93 -9.86 5.95
C PRO A 12 11.80 -10.66 5.28
N ASN A 13 11.07 -10.06 4.34
CA ASN A 13 9.87 -10.68 3.79
C ASN A 13 9.82 -10.59 2.26
N SER A 14 9.23 -11.62 1.67
CA SER A 14 8.88 -11.68 0.26
C SER A 14 7.47 -12.26 0.08
N VAL A 15 6.87 -12.03 -1.07
CA VAL A 15 5.65 -12.69 -1.50
C VAL A 15 5.98 -13.77 -2.50
N TRP A 16 5.41 -14.98 -2.29
CA TRP A 16 5.48 -16.07 -3.24
C TRP A 16 4.24 -16.11 -4.11
N LEU A 17 4.46 -16.07 -5.42
CA LEU A 17 3.45 -16.26 -6.45
C LEU A 17 3.61 -17.68 -7.02
N ASP A 18 2.57 -18.49 -6.99
CA ASP A 18 2.62 -19.90 -7.33
C ASP A 18 2.66 -20.19 -8.84
N GLY A 19 2.47 -19.16 -9.66
CA GLY A 19 2.42 -19.29 -11.13
C GLY A 19 1.09 -19.83 -11.65
N SER A 20 0.02 -19.70 -10.90
CA SER A 20 -1.34 -20.06 -11.33
C SER A 20 -2.27 -18.83 -11.41
N ALA A 21 -2.89 -18.46 -10.33
CA ALA A 21 -3.86 -17.37 -10.27
C ALA A 21 -3.44 -16.23 -9.33
N ASP A 22 -2.27 -16.36 -8.70
CA ASP A 22 -1.76 -15.40 -7.73
C ASP A 22 -1.28 -14.11 -8.40
N PHE A 23 -1.80 -12.98 -7.98
CA PHE A 23 -1.31 -11.66 -8.38
C PHE A 23 -1.84 -10.56 -7.45
N LEU A 24 -1.21 -9.40 -7.55
CA LEU A 24 -1.62 -8.19 -6.86
C LEU A 24 -2.19 -7.21 -7.88
N LYS A 25 -3.30 -6.53 -7.53
CA LYS A 25 -4.02 -5.61 -8.42
C LYS A 25 -4.37 -4.31 -7.72
N ARG A 26 -4.22 -3.20 -8.44
CA ARG A 26 -4.71 -1.89 -8.04
C ARG A 26 -5.20 -1.11 -9.26
N THR A 27 -6.34 -0.43 -9.16
CA THR A 27 -6.79 0.54 -10.17
C THR A 27 -6.40 1.94 -9.68
N PHE A 28 -5.64 2.68 -10.50
CA PHE A 28 -5.35 4.08 -10.21
C PHE A 28 -6.61 4.91 -10.49
N ALA A 29 -7.10 5.63 -9.48
CA ALA A 29 -8.30 6.46 -9.60
C ALA A 29 -8.08 7.67 -10.52
N SER A 30 -6.84 8.17 -10.56
CA SER A 30 -6.41 9.25 -11.47
C SER A 30 -5.07 8.90 -12.09
N GLY A 31 -4.80 9.40 -13.28
CA GLY A 31 -3.49 9.23 -13.92
C GLY A 31 -2.40 9.96 -13.15
N GLY A 32 -1.24 9.32 -13.05
CA GLY A 32 0.01 9.91 -12.62
C GLY A 32 0.82 10.43 -13.81
N ASN A 33 2.13 10.51 -13.65
CA ASN A 33 3.04 10.94 -14.70
C ASN A 33 3.36 9.78 -15.67
N GLN A 34 2.67 9.74 -16.79
CA GLN A 34 2.86 8.70 -17.82
C GLN A 34 4.17 8.85 -18.62
N LYS A 35 4.89 9.98 -18.46
CA LYS A 35 6.14 10.29 -19.19
C LYS A 35 7.39 10.04 -18.37
N ARG A 36 7.25 9.90 -17.05
CA ARG A 36 8.36 9.77 -16.14
C ARG A 36 7.99 8.89 -14.96
N PHE A 37 8.74 7.81 -14.75
CA PHE A 37 8.59 6.96 -13.56
C PHE A 37 9.78 6.01 -13.38
N VAL A 38 9.90 5.48 -12.17
CA VAL A 38 10.77 4.34 -11.84
C VAL A 38 9.89 3.19 -11.36
N LEU A 39 10.20 1.97 -11.79
CA LEU A 39 9.51 0.73 -11.40
C LEU A 39 10.54 -0.35 -11.15
N GLY A 40 10.49 -1.02 -9.99
CA GLY A 40 11.47 -2.03 -9.67
C GLY A 40 11.02 -3.04 -8.64
N THR A 41 11.75 -4.15 -8.57
CA THR A 41 11.52 -5.22 -7.59
C THR A 41 12.75 -6.12 -7.47
N TRP A 42 12.93 -6.75 -6.31
CA TRP A 42 13.73 -7.95 -6.19
C TRP A 42 12.89 -9.15 -6.61
N ILE A 43 13.44 -10.01 -7.47
CA ILE A 43 12.74 -11.14 -8.02
C ILE A 43 13.61 -12.40 -8.06
N GLN A 44 13.05 -13.52 -7.60
CA GLN A 44 13.62 -14.86 -7.78
C GLN A 44 12.57 -15.74 -8.46
N ARG A 45 12.85 -16.16 -9.69
CA ARG A 45 11.93 -17.04 -10.43
C ARG A 45 12.03 -18.48 -9.94
N ASN A 46 10.89 -19.13 -9.75
CA ASN A 46 10.82 -20.55 -9.35
C ASN A 46 10.77 -21.49 -10.55
N SER A 47 10.38 -21.00 -11.71
CA SER A 47 10.29 -21.77 -12.94
C SER A 47 10.83 -20.95 -14.11
N ILE A 48 11.82 -21.55 -14.79
CA ILE A 48 12.49 -20.98 -15.95
C ILE A 48 12.16 -21.73 -17.25
N SER A 49 11.38 -22.80 -17.16
CA SER A 49 11.05 -23.66 -18.32
C SER A 49 9.62 -23.46 -18.81
N SER A 50 9.04 -22.29 -18.64
CA SER A 50 7.66 -22.08 -19.08
C SER A 50 7.60 -21.88 -20.60
N SER A 51 6.63 -22.52 -21.22
CA SER A 51 6.24 -22.26 -22.61
C SER A 51 5.41 -20.97 -22.74
N THR A 52 5.21 -20.24 -21.65
CA THR A 52 4.35 -19.07 -21.57
C THR A 52 5.15 -17.82 -21.16
N ILE A 53 4.67 -16.66 -21.57
CA ILE A 53 5.14 -15.37 -21.08
C ILE A 53 4.82 -15.30 -19.59
N GLN A 54 5.70 -14.67 -18.79
CA GLN A 54 5.51 -14.44 -17.37
C GLN A 54 5.51 -12.93 -17.11
N ASN A 55 4.37 -12.38 -16.69
CA ASN A 55 4.24 -10.95 -16.43
C ASN A 55 4.73 -10.59 -15.03
N VAL A 56 5.74 -9.73 -14.97
CA VAL A 56 6.18 -9.11 -13.70
C VAL A 56 5.27 -7.93 -13.36
N PHE A 57 5.07 -7.04 -14.33
CA PHE A 57 4.17 -5.89 -14.23
C PHE A 57 3.34 -5.77 -15.50
N ALA A 58 2.06 -5.48 -15.35
CA ALA A 58 1.17 -5.29 -16.48
C ALA A 58 0.08 -4.26 -16.19
N THR A 59 -0.37 -3.58 -17.24
CA THR A 59 -1.55 -2.71 -17.20
C THR A 59 -2.49 -3.05 -18.34
N GLY A 60 -3.69 -2.46 -18.33
CA GLY A 60 -4.65 -2.53 -19.41
C GLY A 60 -5.81 -3.47 -19.15
N ALA A 61 -6.96 -3.12 -19.70
CA ALA A 61 -8.21 -3.86 -19.58
C ALA A 61 -8.39 -4.91 -20.70
N ASP A 62 -7.55 -4.89 -21.73
CA ASP A 62 -7.59 -5.82 -22.84
C ASP A 62 -6.18 -6.11 -23.39
N GLY A 63 -6.01 -7.17 -24.19
CA GLY A 63 -4.72 -7.56 -24.75
C GLY A 63 -4.23 -6.67 -25.90
N SER A 64 -4.96 -5.63 -26.26
CA SER A 64 -4.66 -4.72 -27.36
C SER A 64 -4.15 -3.36 -26.89
N ASN A 65 -4.25 -3.08 -25.60
CA ASN A 65 -3.79 -1.81 -25.00
C ASN A 65 -3.18 -2.06 -23.63
N GLY A 66 -2.00 -1.52 -23.39
CA GLY A 66 -1.35 -1.61 -22.10
C GLY A 66 0.17 -1.61 -22.13
N PHE A 67 0.74 -1.53 -20.95
CA PHE A 67 2.15 -1.69 -20.68
C PHE A 67 2.42 -3.09 -20.13
N PHE A 68 3.53 -3.71 -20.56
CA PHE A 68 3.92 -5.06 -20.14
C PHE A 68 5.42 -5.11 -19.85
N PHE A 69 5.75 -5.59 -18.69
CA PHE A 69 7.10 -5.96 -18.28
C PHE A 69 7.13 -7.45 -18.00
N THR A 70 7.81 -8.22 -18.85
CA THR A 70 7.67 -9.67 -18.89
C THR A 70 9.02 -10.38 -18.96
N TYR A 71 9.02 -11.65 -18.54
CA TYR A 71 9.97 -12.62 -19.05
C TYR A 71 9.37 -13.30 -20.30
N GLN A 72 10.09 -13.28 -21.38
CA GLN A 72 9.67 -13.93 -22.63
C GLN A 72 9.91 -15.44 -22.57
N ASN A 73 9.03 -16.19 -23.22
CA ASN A 73 9.07 -17.65 -23.23
C ASN A 73 10.11 -18.24 -24.19
N ALA A 74 10.34 -19.57 -24.04
CA ALA A 74 11.35 -20.36 -24.76
C ALA A 74 10.99 -20.78 -26.18
N THR A 75 9.81 -20.48 -26.73
CA THR A 75 9.34 -21.01 -28.01
C THR A 75 9.95 -20.34 -29.25
N SER A 76 10.79 -19.35 -29.06
CA SER A 76 11.53 -18.67 -30.11
C SER A 76 12.89 -18.22 -29.58
N SER A 77 13.70 -17.52 -30.35
CA SER A 77 14.98 -16.92 -29.92
C SER A 77 14.90 -15.96 -28.70
N ARG A 78 13.77 -15.89 -28.00
CA ARG A 78 13.46 -14.95 -26.93
C ARG A 78 13.54 -15.53 -25.51
N ASP A 79 14.20 -16.64 -25.34
CA ASP A 79 14.26 -17.46 -24.13
C ASP A 79 14.70 -16.67 -22.88
N ASP A 80 13.81 -16.55 -21.87
CA ASP A 80 14.10 -16.00 -20.53
C ASP A 80 14.70 -14.59 -20.51
N ARG A 81 14.45 -13.80 -21.54
CA ARG A 81 14.86 -12.39 -21.61
C ARG A 81 13.81 -11.51 -20.96
N ILE A 82 14.26 -10.41 -20.41
CA ILE A 82 13.35 -9.34 -19.99
C ILE A 82 12.91 -8.59 -21.24
N ASN A 83 11.59 -8.44 -21.38
CA ASN A 83 10.96 -7.69 -22.47
C ASN A 83 9.96 -6.68 -21.87
N ILE A 84 10.12 -5.42 -22.26
CA ILE A 84 9.28 -4.32 -21.79
C ILE A 84 8.72 -3.60 -23.01
N TYR A 85 7.40 -3.45 -23.07
CA TYR A 85 6.74 -2.86 -24.22
C TYR A 85 5.41 -2.21 -23.88
N ASN A 86 4.96 -1.33 -24.76
CA ASN A 86 3.62 -0.73 -24.76
C ASN A 86 2.90 -1.09 -26.04
N ILE A 87 1.60 -1.35 -25.95
CA ILE A 87 0.72 -1.68 -27.08
C ILE A 87 -0.46 -0.71 -27.08
N SER A 88 -0.78 -0.17 -28.26
CA SER A 88 -2.01 0.58 -28.49
C SER A 88 -2.71 0.06 -29.75
N GLY A 89 -4.00 -0.24 -29.63
CA GLY A 89 -4.79 -0.76 -30.76
C GLY A 89 -4.26 -2.08 -31.35
N GLY A 90 -3.64 -2.93 -30.54
CA GLY A 90 -3.05 -4.19 -30.97
C GLY A 90 -1.68 -4.07 -31.65
N SER A 91 -1.11 -2.87 -31.74
CA SER A 91 0.20 -2.62 -32.35
C SER A 91 1.21 -2.19 -31.29
N LEU A 92 2.48 -2.62 -31.44
CA LEU A 92 3.56 -2.18 -30.57
C LEU A 92 3.89 -0.72 -30.83
N ASP A 93 3.80 0.12 -29.78
CA ASP A 93 4.28 1.50 -29.81
C ASP A 93 5.81 1.54 -29.67
N TRP A 94 6.31 0.75 -28.74
CA TRP A 94 7.74 0.56 -28.48
C TRP A 94 7.99 -0.79 -27.83
N ASN A 95 9.25 -1.27 -27.91
CA ASN A 95 9.65 -2.56 -27.37
C ASN A 95 11.16 -2.59 -27.09
N ILE A 96 11.53 -2.87 -25.85
CA ILE A 96 12.92 -3.06 -25.41
C ILE A 96 13.07 -4.47 -24.86
N GLN A 97 14.02 -5.23 -25.41
CA GLN A 97 14.34 -6.58 -24.95
C GLN A 97 15.83 -6.69 -24.65
N THR A 98 16.18 -7.25 -23.47
CA THR A 98 17.59 -7.49 -23.11
C THR A 98 18.21 -8.59 -23.99
N SER A 99 19.52 -8.49 -24.29
CA SER A 99 20.28 -9.61 -24.86
C SER A 99 20.59 -10.68 -23.81
N ALA A 100 20.72 -10.27 -22.54
CA ALA A 100 20.92 -11.18 -21.42
C ALA A 100 19.71 -12.09 -21.20
N ARG A 101 19.99 -13.32 -20.75
CA ARG A 101 19.00 -14.35 -20.40
C ARG A 101 19.11 -14.67 -18.93
N PHE A 102 17.97 -14.74 -18.27
CA PHE A 102 17.87 -14.95 -16.81
C PHE A 102 17.36 -16.37 -16.55
N ARG A 103 18.27 -17.34 -16.54
CA ARG A 103 17.99 -18.79 -16.51
C ARG A 103 18.35 -19.48 -15.21
N ASP A 104 18.65 -18.75 -14.19
CA ASP A 104 18.91 -19.29 -12.86
C ASP A 104 17.82 -18.88 -11.87
N ILE A 105 17.85 -19.49 -10.69
CA ILE A 105 16.94 -19.21 -9.58
C ILE A 105 17.52 -18.21 -8.58
N ALA A 106 18.49 -17.39 -9.00
CA ALA A 106 19.05 -16.34 -8.16
C ALA A 106 18.08 -15.16 -8.03
N TYR A 107 18.21 -14.42 -6.95
CA TYR A 107 17.57 -13.12 -6.83
C TYR A 107 18.26 -12.09 -7.73
N TYR A 108 17.44 -11.35 -8.45
CA TYR A 108 17.84 -10.19 -9.23
C TYR A 108 17.10 -8.96 -8.75
N HIS A 109 17.80 -7.85 -8.60
CA HIS A 109 17.14 -6.55 -8.57
C HIS A 109 16.94 -6.07 -9.99
N ILE A 110 15.70 -5.83 -10.38
CA ILE A 110 15.35 -5.30 -11.67
C ILE A 110 14.75 -3.91 -11.46
N LEU A 111 15.31 -2.91 -12.16
CA LEU A 111 14.85 -1.53 -12.08
C LEU A 111 14.67 -1.00 -13.51
N LEU A 112 13.48 -0.48 -13.78
CA LEU A 112 13.15 0.26 -14.99
C LEU A 112 13.08 1.74 -14.64
N SER A 113 13.80 2.59 -15.38
CA SER A 113 13.63 4.03 -15.36
C SER A 113 13.12 4.50 -16.72
N TYR A 114 11.98 5.17 -16.70
CA TYR A 114 11.29 5.69 -17.87
C TYR A 114 11.30 7.23 -17.87
N GLU A 115 11.77 7.83 -18.97
CA GLU A 115 11.82 9.28 -19.16
C GLU A 115 11.60 9.60 -20.64
N SER A 116 10.35 9.54 -21.10
CA SER A 116 10.06 9.70 -22.54
C SER A 116 10.43 11.07 -23.10
N ALA A 117 10.57 12.09 -22.23
CA ALA A 117 10.99 13.44 -22.63
C ALA A 117 12.51 13.56 -22.88
N ALA A 118 13.30 12.51 -22.57
CA ALA A 118 14.74 12.52 -22.81
C ALA A 118 15.06 12.78 -24.30
N SER A 119 16.06 13.63 -24.54
CA SER A 119 16.46 14.02 -25.91
C SER A 119 17.03 12.83 -26.69
N THR A 120 17.83 12.00 -26.02
CA THR A 120 18.41 10.79 -26.58
C THR A 120 17.43 9.62 -26.46
N SER A 121 17.14 8.93 -27.57
CA SER A 121 16.14 7.84 -27.53
C SER A 121 16.53 6.71 -26.58
N THR A 122 17.82 6.36 -26.47
CA THR A 122 18.33 5.33 -25.56
C THR A 122 18.17 5.69 -24.09
N ASP A 123 17.98 6.96 -23.76
CA ASP A 123 17.77 7.44 -22.40
C ASP A 123 16.28 7.45 -22.02
N ARG A 124 15.36 7.18 -22.97
CA ARG A 124 13.91 7.17 -22.66
C ARG A 124 13.47 5.93 -21.89
N VAL A 125 14.19 4.82 -22.05
CA VAL A 125 13.94 3.57 -21.33
C VAL A 125 15.29 2.98 -20.93
N GLN A 126 15.55 2.89 -19.64
CA GLN A 126 16.77 2.28 -19.09
C GLN A 126 16.41 1.13 -18.16
N ILE A 127 17.02 -0.03 -18.37
CA ILE A 127 16.85 -1.23 -17.55
C ILE A 127 18.14 -1.47 -16.78
N PHE A 128 18.06 -1.55 -15.48
CA PHE A 128 19.19 -1.90 -14.61
C PHE A 128 18.94 -3.27 -14.00
N ILE A 129 19.95 -4.14 -14.06
CA ILE A 129 19.93 -5.45 -13.41
C ILE A 129 21.07 -5.47 -12.38
N ASN A 130 20.73 -5.68 -11.13
CA ASN A 130 21.68 -5.62 -10.02
C ASN A 130 22.55 -4.34 -10.08
N GLY A 131 21.93 -3.22 -10.36
CA GLY A 131 22.57 -1.91 -10.43
C GLY A 131 23.30 -1.61 -11.75
N VAL A 132 23.37 -2.55 -12.68
CA VAL A 132 24.11 -2.39 -13.95
C VAL A 132 23.16 -2.10 -15.09
N LEU A 133 23.37 -0.96 -15.79
CA LEU A 133 22.60 -0.58 -16.98
C LEU A 133 22.79 -1.62 -18.09
N GLN A 134 21.70 -2.11 -18.64
CA GLN A 134 21.67 -3.03 -19.76
C GLN A 134 21.76 -2.27 -21.08
N THR A 135 22.93 -2.23 -21.67
CA THR A 135 23.20 -1.56 -22.98
C THR A 135 23.13 -2.53 -24.16
N SER A 136 23.27 -3.84 -23.92
CA SER A 136 23.14 -4.86 -24.93
C SER A 136 21.68 -5.30 -25.05
N LEU A 137 21.03 -4.91 -26.12
CA LEU A 137 19.60 -5.15 -26.37
C LEU A 137 19.41 -6.02 -27.60
N GLU A 138 18.50 -6.99 -27.53
CA GLU A 138 18.05 -7.82 -28.66
C GLU A 138 17.05 -7.06 -29.53
N THR A 139 16.16 -6.32 -28.87
CA THR A 139 15.21 -5.39 -29.48
C THR A 139 15.37 -4.03 -28.83
N ALA A 140 15.46 -2.99 -29.62
CA ALA A 140 15.71 -1.60 -29.18
C ALA A 140 14.82 -0.61 -29.95
N SER A 141 13.50 -0.82 -29.90
CA SER A 141 12.51 0.11 -30.43
C SER A 141 12.06 1.03 -29.28
N PHE A 142 12.71 2.18 -29.15
CA PHE A 142 12.44 3.13 -28.08
C PHE A 142 11.17 3.96 -28.34
N PRO A 143 10.46 4.41 -27.29
CA PRO A 143 9.28 5.28 -27.44
C PRO A 143 9.64 6.58 -28.14
N SER A 144 8.67 7.20 -28.82
CA SER A 144 8.80 8.56 -29.32
C SER A 144 9.00 9.56 -28.17
N SER A 145 9.60 10.73 -28.47
CA SER A 145 9.76 11.78 -27.45
C SER A 145 8.41 12.24 -26.92
N GLY A 146 8.26 12.23 -25.59
CA GLY A 146 7.05 12.64 -24.90
C GLY A 146 5.90 11.63 -24.95
N PHE A 147 6.18 10.34 -25.31
CA PHE A 147 5.16 9.28 -25.32
C PHE A 147 4.58 9.05 -23.92
N ASP A 148 3.26 9.01 -23.83
CA ASP A 148 2.52 8.67 -22.62
C ASP A 148 2.43 7.15 -22.46
N CYS A 149 3.18 6.57 -21.53
CA CYS A 149 3.18 5.16 -21.23
C CYS A 149 1.90 4.76 -20.47
N ASP A 150 1.34 3.60 -20.76
CA ASP A 150 0.15 3.10 -20.08
C ASP A 150 0.41 2.77 -18.59
N TRP A 151 1.68 2.53 -18.18
CA TRP A 151 2.00 2.52 -16.76
C TRP A 151 1.91 3.95 -16.21
N GLY A 152 1.07 4.13 -15.21
CA GLY A 152 0.73 5.44 -14.65
C GLY A 152 -0.59 6.03 -15.16
N ALA A 153 -1.27 5.42 -16.14
CA ALA A 153 -2.60 5.83 -16.55
C ALA A 153 -3.66 5.49 -15.48
N ALA A 154 -4.84 6.15 -15.54
CA ALA A 154 -5.98 5.83 -14.68
C ALA A 154 -6.64 4.51 -15.12
N GLN A 155 -6.01 3.40 -14.79
CA GLN A 155 -6.46 2.04 -15.16
C GLN A 155 -5.95 0.98 -14.19
N SER A 156 -6.27 -0.29 -14.45
CA SER A 156 -5.80 -1.43 -13.67
C SER A 156 -4.30 -1.66 -13.86
N HIS A 157 -3.59 -1.88 -12.74
CA HIS A 157 -2.17 -2.23 -12.65
C HIS A 157 -2.04 -3.54 -11.90
N CYS A 158 -1.26 -4.46 -12.44
CA CYS A 158 -1.07 -5.80 -11.89
C CYS A 158 0.41 -6.11 -11.68
N ILE A 159 0.69 -6.90 -10.66
CA ILE A 159 2.01 -7.44 -10.32
C ILE A 159 1.89 -8.96 -10.27
N GLY A 160 2.69 -9.68 -11.06
CA GLY A 160 2.72 -11.14 -11.10
C GLY A 160 1.79 -11.81 -12.12
N ASN A 161 0.93 -11.05 -12.78
CA ASN A 161 0.03 -11.51 -13.84
C ASN A 161 -0.52 -10.30 -14.61
N ASN A 162 -1.59 -10.47 -15.39
CA ASN A 162 -2.41 -9.36 -15.84
C ASN A 162 -3.90 -9.65 -15.61
N ASP A 163 -4.71 -8.59 -15.52
CA ASP A 163 -6.13 -8.66 -15.24
C ASP A 163 -6.96 -9.17 -16.42
N HIS A 164 -6.44 -8.97 -17.62
CA HIS A 164 -7.08 -9.35 -18.87
C HIS A 164 -6.85 -10.82 -19.24
N ASN A 165 -5.65 -11.33 -19.01
CA ASN A 165 -5.25 -12.68 -19.40
C ASN A 165 -4.49 -13.37 -18.27
N THR A 166 -5.20 -14.05 -17.42
CA THR A 166 -4.63 -14.79 -16.28
C THR A 166 -3.75 -15.99 -16.69
N ALA A 167 -3.57 -16.23 -18.00
CA ALA A 167 -2.72 -17.32 -18.54
C ALA A 167 -1.23 -16.96 -18.65
N VAL A 168 -0.80 -15.83 -18.08
CA VAL A 168 0.60 -15.37 -18.11
C VAL A 168 1.18 -15.14 -16.69
N PRO A 169 0.89 -16.05 -15.74
CA PRO A 169 1.29 -15.88 -14.35
C PRO A 169 2.79 -15.99 -14.18
N LEU A 170 3.29 -15.35 -13.13
CA LEU A 170 4.68 -15.34 -12.71
C LEU A 170 4.90 -16.31 -11.55
N PRO A 171 5.58 -17.44 -11.72
CA PRO A 171 6.03 -18.28 -10.61
C PRO A 171 7.33 -17.72 -10.02
N ALA A 172 7.24 -16.90 -8.98
CA ALA A 172 8.39 -16.20 -8.41
C ALA A 172 8.19 -15.77 -6.96
N TYR A 173 9.29 -15.50 -6.27
CA TYR A 173 9.32 -14.66 -5.09
C TYR A 173 9.58 -13.22 -5.50
N LEU A 174 8.82 -12.28 -4.94
CA LEU A 174 9.04 -10.85 -5.08
C LEU A 174 9.32 -10.23 -3.71
N ALA A 175 10.26 -9.31 -3.66
CA ALA A 175 10.57 -8.54 -2.47
C ALA A 175 10.78 -7.07 -2.82
N GLN A 176 10.41 -6.17 -1.92
CA GLN A 176 10.63 -4.72 -2.06
C GLN A 176 10.24 -4.18 -3.45
N THR A 177 8.97 -4.32 -3.82
CA THR A 177 8.46 -3.80 -5.11
C THR A 177 8.13 -2.33 -4.97
N ILE A 178 8.68 -1.49 -5.86
CA ILE A 178 8.55 -0.03 -5.80
C ILE A 178 8.09 0.57 -7.12
N TYR A 179 7.27 1.60 -7.03
CA TYR A 179 6.93 2.52 -8.12
C TYR A 179 7.08 3.97 -7.64
N LEU A 180 7.79 4.78 -8.40
CA LEU A 180 7.98 6.20 -8.16
C LEU A 180 7.38 7.02 -9.31
N ASP A 181 6.20 7.54 -9.08
CA ASP A 181 5.48 8.40 -10.02
C ASP A 181 6.18 9.75 -10.17
N GLY A 182 6.48 10.16 -11.39
CA GLY A 182 7.10 11.45 -11.70
C GLY A 182 8.60 11.55 -11.41
N LYS A 183 9.29 10.42 -11.11
CA LYS A 183 10.74 10.36 -10.87
C LYS A 183 11.45 9.56 -11.94
N SER A 184 12.71 9.92 -12.26
CA SER A 184 13.57 9.12 -13.14
C SER A 184 15.04 9.24 -12.77
N ILE A 185 15.83 8.25 -13.14
CA ILE A 185 17.30 8.29 -12.99
C ILE A 185 17.89 9.26 -13.99
N GLN A 186 17.37 9.31 -15.21
CA GLN A 186 17.84 10.17 -16.28
C GLN A 186 17.72 11.65 -15.93
N ASN A 187 16.70 12.03 -15.15
CA ASN A 187 16.49 13.41 -14.69
C ASN A 187 17.18 13.69 -13.34
N SER A 188 17.93 12.73 -12.81
CA SER A 188 18.60 12.84 -11.50
C SER A 188 17.66 13.06 -10.32
N ASP A 189 16.41 12.60 -10.44
CA ASP A 189 15.45 12.64 -9.33
C ASP A 189 15.78 11.59 -8.26
N VAL A 190 16.36 10.47 -8.70
CA VAL A 190 16.87 9.35 -7.89
C VAL A 190 18.09 8.73 -8.56
N ALA A 191 18.90 8.01 -7.79
CA ALA A 191 20.04 7.25 -8.29
C ALA A 191 19.81 5.74 -8.11
N VAL A 192 20.50 4.90 -8.86
CA VAL A 192 20.45 3.43 -8.72
C VAL A 192 20.85 3.01 -7.29
N THR A 193 21.79 3.74 -6.69
CA THR A 193 22.26 3.52 -5.30
C THR A 193 21.24 3.85 -4.22
N ASP A 194 20.10 4.45 -4.58
CA ASP A 194 18.99 4.66 -3.64
C ASP A 194 18.17 3.37 -3.41
N PHE A 195 18.30 2.39 -4.33
CA PHE A 195 17.60 1.09 -4.27
C PHE A 195 18.50 -0.06 -3.85
N LEU A 196 19.81 0.10 -3.99
CA LEU A 196 20.78 -0.94 -3.78
C LEU A 196 21.97 -0.42 -2.96
N GLU A 197 22.58 -1.30 -2.16
CA GLU A 197 23.87 -1.05 -1.56
C GLU A 197 24.97 -1.86 -2.25
N ALA A 198 26.12 -1.25 -2.45
CA ALA A 198 27.31 -1.95 -2.90
C ALA A 198 28.04 -2.55 -1.71
N PHE A 199 28.21 -3.86 -1.69
CA PHE A 199 29.03 -4.56 -0.69
C PHE A 199 30.38 -4.96 -1.29
N SER A 200 31.46 -4.72 -0.57
CA SER A 200 32.76 -5.30 -0.91
C SER A 200 32.83 -6.71 -0.31
N TYR A 201 32.77 -7.74 -1.12
CA TYR A 201 32.97 -9.12 -0.68
C TYR A 201 34.38 -9.60 -1.05
N GLY A 202 35.32 -9.56 -0.09
CA GLY A 202 36.66 -10.03 -0.27
C GLY A 202 37.43 -9.37 -1.44
N THR A 203 38.29 -10.14 -2.11
CA THR A 203 39.13 -9.67 -3.22
C THR A 203 38.43 -9.72 -4.59
N ASN A 204 37.16 -10.13 -4.67
CA ASN A 204 36.48 -10.49 -5.94
C ASN A 204 35.45 -9.48 -6.43
N GLY A 205 35.46 -8.24 -5.95
CA GLY A 205 34.61 -7.18 -6.51
C GLY A 205 33.43 -6.78 -5.65
N SER A 206 32.70 -5.77 -6.10
CA SER A 206 31.49 -5.26 -5.43
C SER A 206 30.31 -6.17 -5.76
N GLN A 207 29.62 -6.63 -4.74
CA GLN A 207 28.29 -7.23 -4.85
C GLN A 207 27.24 -6.17 -4.48
N PHE A 208 26.05 -6.29 -5.03
CA PHE A 208 24.93 -5.43 -4.68
C PHE A 208 23.97 -6.20 -3.78
N GLY A 209 23.52 -5.54 -2.74
CA GLY A 209 22.48 -6.02 -1.84
C GLY A 209 21.33 -5.03 -1.75
N PRO A 210 20.23 -5.42 -1.11
CA PRO A 210 19.09 -4.54 -0.93
C PRO A 210 19.39 -3.39 0.03
N LYS A 211 18.73 -2.27 -0.17
CA LYS A 211 18.56 -1.21 0.83
C LYS A 211 17.51 -1.60 1.84
N ALA A 212 17.58 -1.03 3.04
CA ALA A 212 16.56 -1.23 4.05
C ALA A 212 15.16 -0.80 3.52
N ASN A 213 14.13 -1.57 3.89
CA ASN A 213 12.75 -1.30 3.47
C ASN A 213 12.29 0.14 3.77
N ALA A 214 12.68 0.69 4.93
CA ALA A 214 12.32 2.05 5.31
C ALA A 214 12.92 3.12 4.37
N ASP A 215 14.17 2.93 3.92
CA ASP A 215 14.85 3.87 3.04
C ASP A 215 14.19 3.89 1.65
N VAL A 216 13.87 2.71 1.10
CA VAL A 216 13.22 2.59 -0.20
C VAL A 216 11.76 3.07 -0.13
N ALA A 217 11.04 2.78 0.94
CA ALA A 217 9.68 3.29 1.15
C ALA A 217 9.65 4.83 1.24
N ALA A 218 10.68 5.45 1.84
CA ALA A 218 10.80 6.90 1.91
C ALA A 218 10.93 7.56 0.53
N LEU A 219 11.49 6.89 -0.48
CA LEU A 219 11.53 7.40 -1.86
C LEU A 219 10.11 7.55 -2.44
N ALA A 220 9.26 6.54 -2.23
CA ALA A 220 7.88 6.58 -2.69
C ALA A 220 7.07 7.66 -1.97
N SER A 221 7.34 7.92 -0.67
CA SER A 221 6.66 8.96 0.11
C SER A 221 6.90 10.39 -0.41
N THR A 222 7.98 10.62 -1.14
CA THR A 222 8.35 11.93 -1.69
C THR A 222 8.06 12.08 -3.18
N ALA A 223 7.50 11.06 -3.82
CA ALA A 223 7.18 11.02 -5.24
C ALA A 223 5.69 11.34 -5.51
N GLY A 224 5.22 11.19 -6.74
CA GLY A 224 3.83 11.49 -7.11
C GLY A 224 2.80 10.61 -6.41
N GLY A 225 1.54 11.02 -6.45
CA GLY A 225 0.46 10.45 -5.66
C GLY A 225 0.13 8.98 -5.92
N ASN A 226 0.54 8.41 -7.05
CA ASN A 226 0.35 6.99 -7.35
C ASN A 226 1.53 6.10 -6.89
N SER A 227 2.60 6.69 -6.35
CA SER A 227 3.79 5.96 -5.89
C SER A 227 3.47 4.98 -4.77
N PHE A 228 4.18 3.86 -4.74
CA PHE A 228 4.04 2.84 -3.70
C PHE A 228 5.36 2.10 -3.45
N CYS A 229 5.47 1.49 -2.27
CA CYS A 229 6.50 0.52 -1.92
C CYS A 229 5.84 -0.66 -1.21
N LEU A 230 5.90 -1.86 -1.79
CA LEU A 230 5.38 -3.09 -1.20
C LEU A 230 6.56 -3.87 -0.61
N ASN A 231 6.63 -3.96 0.70
CA ASN A 231 7.69 -4.70 1.41
C ASN A 231 7.23 -6.08 1.92
N TYR A 232 5.94 -6.42 1.71
CA TYR A 232 5.33 -7.71 2.04
C TYR A 232 5.44 -8.13 3.51
N GLU A 233 5.60 -7.19 4.43
CA GLU A 233 5.72 -7.46 5.87
C GLU A 233 4.41 -7.88 6.52
N ASN A 234 3.28 -7.43 5.98
CA ASN A 234 1.96 -7.75 6.51
C ASN A 234 1.40 -9.02 5.87
N SER A 235 1.49 -10.15 6.58
CA SER A 235 1.00 -11.46 6.08
C SER A 235 -0.52 -11.52 5.87
N VAL A 236 -1.28 -10.64 6.51
CA VAL A 236 -2.74 -10.54 6.34
C VAL A 236 -3.10 -9.69 5.13
N PHE A 237 -2.22 -8.76 4.75
CA PHE A 237 -2.42 -7.87 3.62
C PHE A 237 -1.12 -7.65 2.85
N LEU A 238 -0.75 -8.64 2.03
CA LEU A 238 0.51 -8.67 1.27
C LEU A 238 0.68 -7.51 0.28
N GLY A 239 -0.40 -6.91 -0.17
CA GLY A 239 -0.38 -5.73 -1.04
C GLY A 239 -0.27 -4.38 -0.32
N GLN A 240 -0.01 -4.36 0.98
CA GLN A 240 0.08 -3.12 1.75
C GLN A 240 1.21 -2.23 1.23
N ASP A 241 0.87 -0.97 0.93
CA ASP A 241 1.86 0.06 0.64
C ASP A 241 2.52 0.53 1.94
N SER A 242 3.84 0.43 1.98
CA SER A 242 4.67 0.80 3.14
C SER A 242 5.29 2.20 3.02
N SER A 243 4.93 2.95 1.98
CA SER A 243 5.55 4.25 1.68
C SER A 243 5.11 5.39 2.59
N ASN A 244 4.22 5.17 3.57
CA ASN A 244 3.59 6.22 4.39
C ASN A 244 2.84 7.31 3.61
N ASN A 245 2.80 7.26 2.27
CA ASN A 245 1.97 8.13 1.46
C ASN A 245 0.47 7.89 1.69
N SER A 246 0.15 6.81 2.38
CA SER A 246 -1.20 6.33 2.60
C SER A 246 -1.69 6.51 4.03
N GLU A 247 -0.86 6.93 4.96
CA GLU A 247 -1.25 7.13 6.36
C GLU A 247 -1.47 8.60 6.72
N THR A 248 -2.07 9.36 5.81
CA THR A 248 -2.61 10.66 6.19
C THR A 248 -3.90 10.45 6.96
N ASN A 249 -4.02 11.05 8.15
CA ASN A 249 -5.28 11.09 8.86
C ASN A 249 -6.31 11.89 8.03
N ILE A 250 -7.15 11.18 7.30
CA ILE A 250 -8.17 11.77 6.44
C ILE A 250 -9.36 12.32 7.24
N ALA A 251 -9.49 11.98 8.53
CA ALA A 251 -10.49 12.55 9.41
C ALA A 251 -10.15 13.96 9.88
N LEU A 252 -8.88 14.38 9.78
CA LEU A 252 -8.42 15.70 10.24
C LEU A 252 -9.19 16.83 9.54
N GLY A 253 -9.84 17.65 10.34
CA GLY A 253 -10.64 18.78 9.86
C GLY A 253 -12.01 18.42 9.26
N GLN A 254 -12.40 17.16 9.27
CA GLN A 254 -13.73 16.71 8.85
C GLN A 254 -14.79 17.04 9.92
N THR A 255 -16.05 16.92 9.55
CA THR A 255 -17.15 17.15 10.48
C THR A 255 -17.26 16.00 11.48
N GLY A 256 -16.92 16.24 12.74
CA GLY A 256 -17.13 15.29 13.83
C GLY A 256 -18.61 15.12 14.17
N LEU A 257 -19.02 13.92 14.52
CA LEU A 257 -20.38 13.52 14.89
C LEU A 257 -20.37 12.79 16.23
N LYS A 258 -21.48 12.84 16.97
CA LYS A 258 -21.65 12.08 18.23
C LYS A 258 -23.11 11.76 18.52
N SER A 259 -23.34 10.69 19.31
CA SER A 259 -24.66 10.37 19.85
C SER A 259 -25.09 11.33 20.96
N ASP A 260 -26.39 11.48 21.17
CA ASP A 260 -26.99 12.45 22.15
C ASP A 260 -26.58 12.15 23.61
N ASP A 261 -26.30 10.90 23.93
CA ASP A 261 -25.87 10.49 25.28
C ASP A 261 -24.44 10.94 25.65
N LEU A 262 -23.66 11.38 24.65
CA LEU A 262 -22.35 12.01 24.86
C LEU A 262 -22.54 13.51 25.18
N GLY A 263 -22.84 13.80 26.42
CA GLY A 263 -23.28 15.13 26.87
C GLY A 263 -22.20 16.21 26.85
N THR A 264 -20.92 15.87 26.95
CA THR A 264 -19.83 16.86 27.10
C THR A 264 -18.82 16.72 25.93
N GLY A 265 -18.25 17.86 25.57
CA GLY A 265 -17.31 18.00 24.45
C GLY A 265 -18.01 18.24 23.11
N ALA A 266 -17.47 19.14 22.32
CA ALA A 266 -17.92 19.36 20.95
C ALA A 266 -17.48 18.21 20.05
N ALA A 267 -18.31 17.80 19.09
CA ALA A 267 -17.96 16.73 18.16
C ALA A 267 -16.72 17.08 17.29
N SER A 268 -16.47 18.36 17.04
CA SER A 268 -15.29 18.84 16.32
C SER A 268 -13.94 18.51 16.99
N LEU A 269 -13.95 18.18 18.27
CA LEU A 269 -12.74 17.74 19.00
C LEU A 269 -12.27 16.33 18.56
N LEU A 270 -13.11 15.58 17.86
CA LEU A 270 -12.78 14.22 17.40
C LEU A 270 -11.88 14.21 16.16
N THR A 271 -11.74 15.35 15.49
CA THR A 271 -11.06 15.47 14.20
C THR A 271 -10.15 16.70 14.14
N ASP A 272 -9.74 17.23 15.30
CA ASP A 272 -8.93 18.48 15.38
C ASP A 272 -7.40 18.23 15.38
N GLY A 273 -6.99 16.97 15.39
CA GLY A 273 -5.58 16.57 15.45
C GLY A 273 -4.99 16.55 16.85
N THR A 274 -5.80 16.77 17.87
CA THR A 274 -5.37 16.71 19.28
C THR A 274 -5.47 15.28 19.79
N GLN A 275 -4.43 14.50 19.61
CA GLN A 275 -4.40 13.07 19.89
C GLN A 275 -4.83 12.67 21.30
N PHE A 276 -4.60 13.54 22.29
CA PHE A 276 -4.95 13.24 23.68
C PHE A 276 -5.62 14.44 24.36
N GLY A 277 -6.82 14.23 24.82
CA GLY A 277 -7.56 15.21 25.59
C GLY A 277 -7.23 15.22 27.09
N SER A 278 -7.77 16.19 27.80
CA SER A 278 -7.61 16.35 29.25
C SER A 278 -8.94 16.42 29.93
N TRP A 279 -9.19 15.47 30.82
CA TRP A 279 -10.40 15.49 31.70
C TRP A 279 -10.48 16.74 32.58
N ASN A 280 -9.37 17.10 33.22
CA ASN A 280 -9.34 18.21 34.18
C ASN A 280 -9.48 19.59 33.52
N ALA A 281 -9.08 19.73 32.29
CA ALA A 281 -9.19 20.98 31.52
C ALA A 281 -10.50 21.09 30.74
N GLY A 282 -11.30 20.01 30.66
CA GLY A 282 -12.52 19.96 29.83
C GLY A 282 -12.27 20.12 28.34
N SER A 283 -11.02 19.93 27.89
CA SER A 283 -10.60 20.18 26.54
C SER A 283 -10.16 18.89 25.86
N GLY A 284 -10.47 18.75 24.55
CA GLY A 284 -10.02 17.63 23.72
C GLY A 284 -10.68 16.28 24.05
N LEU A 285 -11.84 16.25 24.68
CA LEU A 285 -12.58 15.03 25.01
C LEU A 285 -14.05 15.13 24.68
N VAL A 286 -14.61 14.09 24.12
CA VAL A 286 -16.06 13.86 23.95
C VAL A 286 -16.45 12.67 24.81
N TYR A 287 -17.30 12.92 25.84
CA TYR A 287 -17.59 11.90 26.86
C TYR A 287 -19.01 11.95 27.41
N GLN A 288 -19.40 10.90 28.13
CA GLN A 288 -20.66 10.79 28.85
C GLN A 288 -20.55 11.43 30.23
N ASN A 289 -21.59 12.20 30.63
CA ASN A 289 -21.67 12.83 31.96
C ASN A 289 -21.99 11.84 33.09
N SER A 290 -22.60 10.68 32.75
CA SER A 290 -23.00 9.66 33.73
C SER A 290 -22.60 8.27 33.21
N ALA A 291 -22.31 7.35 34.12
CA ALA A 291 -22.09 5.97 33.79
C ALA A 291 -23.41 5.32 33.30
N VAL A 292 -23.35 4.68 32.14
CA VAL A 292 -24.49 4.00 31.49
C VAL A 292 -24.07 2.66 30.93
N THR A 293 -25.05 1.78 30.71
CA THR A 293 -24.87 0.50 30.03
C THR A 293 -25.21 0.59 28.55
N THR A 294 -25.76 1.72 28.08
CA THR A 294 -26.12 1.93 26.67
C THR A 294 -24.89 2.13 25.82
N LYS A 295 -24.99 1.70 24.57
CA LYS A 295 -23.96 1.94 23.57
C LYS A 295 -23.88 3.42 23.23
N SER A 296 -22.67 3.94 23.03
CA SER A 296 -22.43 5.30 22.54
C SER A 296 -21.58 5.24 21.30
N TRP A 297 -21.71 6.22 20.41
CA TRP A 297 -20.91 6.30 19.22
C TRP A 297 -20.38 7.72 18.98
N TRP A 298 -19.24 7.76 18.34
CA TRP A 298 -18.58 8.94 17.76
C TRP A 298 -18.45 8.74 16.27
N GLY A 299 -18.41 9.78 15.46
CA GLY A 299 -18.34 9.61 14.03
C GLY A 299 -17.69 10.76 13.29
N VAL A 300 -17.53 10.55 11.99
CA VAL A 300 -16.95 11.50 11.02
C VAL A 300 -17.81 11.51 9.77
N ASP A 301 -18.13 12.71 9.25
CA ASP A 301 -18.79 12.93 7.95
C ASP A 301 -17.76 13.49 6.96
N PHE A 302 -17.51 12.76 5.87
CA PHE A 302 -16.60 13.14 4.78
C PHE A 302 -17.27 14.02 3.71
N GLY A 303 -18.54 14.40 3.88
CA GLY A 303 -19.26 15.20 2.90
C GLY A 303 -19.78 14.38 1.71
N ALA A 304 -19.73 14.96 0.52
CA ALA A 304 -20.32 14.34 -0.67
C ALA A 304 -19.55 13.14 -1.20
N ASP A 305 -18.24 13.09 -0.94
CA ASP A 305 -17.36 12.06 -1.49
C ASP A 305 -17.14 10.96 -0.42
N GLY A 306 -17.52 9.74 -0.76
CA GLY A 306 -17.23 8.57 0.08
C GLY A 306 -15.73 8.25 0.08
N VAL A 307 -15.27 7.59 1.13
CA VAL A 307 -13.89 7.09 1.25
C VAL A 307 -13.88 5.66 1.77
N ALA A 308 -12.95 4.83 1.32
CA ALA A 308 -12.76 3.48 1.84
C ALA A 308 -11.74 3.50 2.99
N VAL A 309 -12.23 3.54 4.23
CA VAL A 309 -11.37 3.52 5.44
C VAL A 309 -10.90 2.09 5.71
N THR A 310 -9.60 1.93 5.86
CA THR A 310 -8.96 0.63 6.10
C THR A 310 -8.28 0.52 7.45
N LYS A 311 -8.12 1.65 8.15
CA LYS A 311 -7.56 1.70 9.49
C LYS A 311 -8.19 2.86 10.26
N ALA A 312 -8.48 2.65 11.52
CA ALA A 312 -8.84 3.70 12.46
C ALA A 312 -7.94 3.64 13.69
N ILE A 313 -7.45 4.78 14.15
CA ILE A 313 -6.77 4.92 15.44
C ILE A 313 -7.64 5.79 16.33
N LEU A 314 -7.95 5.28 17.52
CA LEU A 314 -8.77 5.93 18.52
C LEU A 314 -7.87 6.31 19.69
N SER A 315 -7.95 7.53 20.15
CA SER A 315 -7.14 8.02 21.27
C SER A 315 -8.00 8.32 22.47
N GLY A 316 -7.59 7.79 23.62
CA GLY A 316 -8.24 8.02 24.90
C GLY A 316 -7.65 9.22 25.66
N ASN A 317 -8.10 9.44 26.88
CA ASN A 317 -7.62 10.51 27.74
C ASN A 317 -6.17 10.27 28.23
N ALA A 318 -5.29 11.25 28.08
CA ALA A 318 -3.89 11.18 28.53
C ALA A 318 -3.64 11.85 29.90
N SER A 319 -4.58 12.64 30.40
CA SER A 319 -4.42 13.37 31.64
C SER A 319 -5.54 13.05 32.63
N GLY A 320 -5.30 13.33 33.89
CA GLY A 320 -6.21 13.04 34.98
C GLY A 320 -5.61 12.08 36.01
N ASP A 321 -6.36 11.79 37.06
CA ASP A 321 -6.05 10.73 38.01
C ASP A 321 -6.38 9.35 37.41
N ALA A 322 -6.02 8.29 38.12
CA ALA A 322 -6.20 6.91 37.62
C ALA A 322 -7.67 6.56 37.34
N SER A 323 -8.63 7.32 37.89
CA SER A 323 -10.07 7.08 37.69
C SER A 323 -10.67 7.76 36.44
N SER A 324 -9.89 8.52 35.68
CA SER A 324 -10.38 9.25 34.51
C SER A 324 -9.41 9.19 33.30
N ALA A 325 -8.52 8.22 33.28
CA ALA A 325 -7.57 8.01 32.21
C ALA A 325 -8.11 7.03 31.16
N GLY A 326 -7.60 7.10 29.93
CA GLY A 326 -7.92 6.15 28.87
C GLY A 326 -9.31 6.31 28.26
N PHE A 327 -9.98 5.22 27.99
CA PHE A 327 -11.28 5.16 27.31
C PHE A 327 -12.48 5.09 28.25
N THR A 328 -12.27 4.75 29.52
CA THR A 328 -13.34 4.58 30.51
C THR A 328 -12.96 5.21 31.85
N GLN A 329 -13.97 5.72 32.56
CA GLN A 329 -13.73 6.26 33.92
C GLN A 329 -13.58 5.14 34.95
N ASP A 330 -14.34 4.06 34.79
CA ASP A 330 -14.34 2.95 35.74
C ASP A 330 -13.45 1.83 35.26
N SER A 331 -12.84 1.07 36.17
CA SER A 331 -12.02 -0.09 35.84
C SER A 331 -12.93 -1.21 35.36
N ILE A 332 -12.91 -1.44 34.05
CA ILE A 332 -13.63 -2.54 33.41
C ILE A 332 -12.65 -3.47 32.71
N SER A 333 -13.04 -4.73 32.54
CA SER A 333 -12.16 -5.78 32.03
C SER A 333 -11.72 -5.55 30.59
N SER A 334 -12.67 -5.12 29.75
CA SER A 334 -12.41 -4.79 28.35
C SER A 334 -13.55 -4.00 27.72
N VAL A 335 -13.25 -3.31 26.62
CA VAL A 335 -14.23 -2.74 25.70
C VAL A 335 -13.98 -3.23 24.29
N THR A 336 -15.03 -3.33 23.49
CA THR A 336 -14.93 -3.54 22.06
C THR A 336 -15.27 -2.26 21.33
N PHE A 337 -14.34 -1.76 20.54
CA PHE A 337 -14.62 -0.72 19.55
C PHE A 337 -14.94 -1.37 18.21
N THR A 338 -16.04 -0.94 17.59
CA THR A 338 -16.45 -1.35 16.25
C THR A 338 -16.58 -0.13 15.37
N LEU A 339 -15.93 -0.18 14.20
CA LEU A 339 -16.02 0.81 13.13
C LEU A 339 -17.12 0.38 12.16
N PHE A 340 -18.06 1.28 11.90
CA PHE A 340 -19.15 1.11 10.94
C PHE A 340 -19.06 2.15 9.85
N GLY A 341 -19.49 1.78 8.63
CA GLY A 341 -19.65 2.67 7.48
C GLY A 341 -21.11 2.80 7.02
N SER A 342 -21.48 3.97 6.51
CA SER A 342 -22.81 4.25 5.99
C SER A 342 -22.81 5.44 5.00
N ASP A 343 -23.70 5.40 4.00
CA ASP A 343 -23.94 6.56 3.11
C ASP A 343 -25.09 7.44 3.60
N SER A 344 -25.73 7.04 4.70
CA SER A 344 -26.81 7.82 5.33
C SER A 344 -26.40 8.22 6.73
N ALA A 345 -26.70 9.48 7.09
CA ALA A 345 -26.46 9.98 8.44
C ALA A 345 -27.30 9.20 9.47
N GLN A 346 -26.66 8.82 10.57
CA GLN A 346 -27.33 8.21 11.69
C GLN A 346 -27.99 9.28 12.57
N ALA A 347 -29.21 9.01 13.03
CA ALA A 347 -29.86 9.89 14.01
C ALA A 347 -29.06 9.87 15.33
N THR A 348 -28.83 11.05 15.90
CA THR A 348 -28.03 11.19 17.15
C THR A 348 -28.65 10.50 18.35
N SER A 349 -29.99 10.35 18.34
CA SER A 349 -30.75 9.61 19.37
C SER A 349 -30.70 8.07 19.19
N ASN A 350 -30.21 7.56 18.06
CA ASN A 350 -30.13 6.13 17.79
C ASN A 350 -28.75 5.58 18.15
N ASN A 351 -28.67 4.83 19.23
CA ASN A 351 -27.44 4.17 19.69
C ASN A 351 -27.29 2.74 19.17
N ASP A 352 -28.22 2.25 18.33
CA ASP A 352 -28.10 0.94 17.68
C ASP A 352 -27.60 1.09 16.25
N LEU A 353 -26.33 0.74 16.05
CA LEU A 353 -25.66 0.77 14.75
C LEU A 353 -25.62 -0.60 14.07
N SER A 354 -26.36 -1.60 14.57
CA SER A 354 -26.31 -2.98 14.06
C SER A 354 -26.81 -3.13 12.62
N SER A 355 -27.55 -2.15 12.11
CA SER A 355 -28.02 -2.09 10.72
C SER A 355 -26.97 -1.54 9.73
N LEU A 356 -25.89 -0.94 10.24
CA LEU A 356 -24.84 -0.39 9.40
C LEU A 356 -23.81 -1.45 9.02
N THR A 357 -23.02 -1.16 7.98
CA THR A 357 -21.96 -2.05 7.54
C THR A 357 -20.80 -2.05 8.54
N THR A 358 -20.48 -3.19 9.14
CA THR A 358 -19.30 -3.35 9.97
C THR A 358 -18.04 -3.33 9.10
N VAL A 359 -17.13 -2.40 9.38
CA VAL A 359 -15.84 -2.27 8.70
C VAL A 359 -14.76 -3.04 9.43
N GLY A 360 -14.71 -2.93 10.74
CA GLY A 360 -13.73 -3.65 11.57
C GLY A 360 -13.99 -3.47 13.06
N SER A 361 -13.26 -4.22 13.90
CA SER A 361 -13.36 -4.10 15.35
C SER A 361 -12.06 -4.42 16.07
N VAL A 362 -11.93 -3.92 17.30
CA VAL A 362 -10.81 -4.22 18.21
C VAL A 362 -11.32 -4.36 19.64
N VAL A 363 -10.75 -5.31 20.38
CA VAL A 363 -10.96 -5.46 21.81
C VAL A 363 -9.79 -4.83 22.56
N VAL A 364 -10.08 -3.93 23.47
CA VAL A 364 -9.09 -3.24 24.30
C VAL A 364 -9.25 -3.67 25.75
N SER A 365 -8.20 -4.23 26.31
CA SER A 365 -7.99 -4.41 27.76
C SER A 365 -7.22 -3.21 28.31
N ASN A 366 -7.18 -3.03 29.62
CA ASN A 366 -6.50 -1.88 30.25
C ASN A 366 -7.07 -0.51 29.83
N THR A 367 -8.38 -0.42 29.83
CA THR A 367 -9.14 0.72 29.33
C THR A 367 -8.88 2.05 30.08
N GLN A 368 -8.28 2.00 31.27
CA GLN A 368 -7.91 3.16 32.08
C GLN A 368 -6.44 3.58 31.98
N THR A 369 -5.71 3.12 30.97
CA THR A 369 -4.32 3.51 30.78
C THR A 369 -4.24 4.91 30.15
N LYS A 370 -3.45 5.81 30.74
CA LYS A 370 -3.19 7.15 30.20
C LYS A 370 -2.57 7.06 28.81
N GLY A 371 -3.11 7.85 27.89
CA GLY A 371 -2.59 7.90 26.51
C GLY A 371 -2.78 6.60 25.74
N VAL A 372 -3.75 5.76 26.15
CA VAL A 372 -4.05 4.53 25.43
C VAL A 372 -4.62 4.86 24.06
N THR A 373 -4.17 4.11 23.07
CA THR A 373 -4.75 4.10 21.73
C THR A 373 -5.33 2.73 21.40
N ALA A 374 -6.33 2.72 20.53
CA ALA A 374 -6.90 1.49 19.98
C ALA A 374 -6.83 1.55 18.46
N THR A 375 -6.33 0.50 17.82
CA THR A 375 -6.23 0.44 16.36
C THR A 375 -7.21 -0.60 15.83
N ILE A 376 -8.13 -0.16 14.99
CA ILE A 376 -9.01 -1.03 14.19
C ILE A 376 -8.40 -1.17 12.82
N ASN A 377 -8.02 -2.38 12.43
CA ASN A 377 -7.52 -2.68 11.10
C ASN A 377 -8.63 -3.32 10.27
N ALA A 378 -8.87 -2.79 9.08
CA ALA A 378 -9.82 -3.28 8.09
C ALA A 378 -9.20 -3.24 6.68
N PRO A 379 -8.05 -3.88 6.46
CA PRO A 379 -7.26 -3.71 5.23
C PRO A 379 -7.97 -4.20 3.97
N SER A 380 -8.97 -5.05 4.12
CA SER A 380 -9.80 -5.56 3.02
C SER A 380 -11.03 -4.69 2.70
N ASN A 381 -11.26 -3.60 3.44
CA ASN A 381 -12.38 -2.73 3.13
C ASN A 381 -12.11 -1.93 1.85
N THR A 382 -12.89 -2.18 0.83
CA THR A 382 -12.89 -1.45 -0.45
C THR A 382 -14.17 -0.65 -0.67
N THR A 383 -15.09 -0.72 0.28
CA THR A 383 -16.37 0.01 0.19
C THR A 383 -16.17 1.42 0.68
N GLU A 384 -16.51 2.38 -0.16
CA GLU A 384 -16.52 3.80 0.18
C GLU A 384 -17.80 4.14 0.92
N PHE A 385 -17.67 4.88 2.03
CA PHE A 385 -18.80 5.40 2.79
C PHE A 385 -18.59 6.87 3.06
N ARG A 386 -19.68 7.63 3.05
CA ARG A 386 -19.67 9.03 3.47
C ARG A 386 -19.47 9.19 4.98
N PHE A 387 -20.11 8.35 5.77
CA PHE A 387 -20.09 8.43 7.24
C PHE A 387 -19.36 7.24 7.82
N TYR A 388 -18.51 7.50 8.81
CA TYR A 388 -17.92 6.46 9.63
C TYR A 388 -18.28 6.70 11.10
N TYR A 389 -18.65 5.62 11.79
CA TYR A 389 -19.05 5.65 13.19
C TYR A 389 -18.22 4.64 13.98
N VAL A 390 -17.69 5.09 15.11
CA VAL A 390 -17.02 4.23 16.09
C VAL A 390 -17.95 4.05 17.27
N GLN A 391 -18.33 2.82 17.55
CA GLN A 391 -19.16 2.47 18.70
C GLN A 391 -18.33 1.73 19.73
N MET A 392 -18.40 2.20 20.98
CA MET A 392 -17.86 1.48 22.14
C MET A 392 -18.94 0.56 22.71
N ASN A 393 -18.67 -0.72 22.82
CA ASN A 393 -19.53 -1.73 23.40
C ASN A 393 -18.86 -2.34 24.63
N THR A 394 -19.57 -2.35 25.77
CA THR A 394 -19.20 -3.04 27.00
C THR A 394 -20.46 -3.45 27.72
N ALA A 395 -20.42 -4.58 28.45
CA ALA A 395 -21.49 -5.04 29.30
C ALA A 395 -21.52 -4.30 30.65
N GLU A 396 -20.47 -3.56 30.96
CA GLU A 396 -20.32 -2.87 32.26
C GLU A 396 -20.77 -1.42 32.18
N SER A 397 -21.31 -0.89 33.28
CA SER A 397 -21.69 0.51 33.40
C SER A 397 -20.43 1.34 33.63
N THR A 398 -20.13 2.25 32.72
CA THR A 398 -18.99 3.14 32.81
C THR A 398 -19.25 4.44 32.04
N ARG A 399 -18.53 5.51 32.35
CA ARG A 399 -18.43 6.66 31.46
C ARG A 399 -17.44 6.35 30.32
N ARG A 400 -17.81 6.71 29.11
CA ARG A 400 -17.03 6.49 27.88
C ARG A 400 -16.38 7.78 27.46
N LEU A 401 -15.12 7.67 27.01
CA LEU A 401 -14.26 8.81 26.71
C LEU A 401 -13.55 8.55 25.37
N LEU A 402 -13.55 9.55 24.51
CA LEU A 402 -12.74 9.55 23.27
C LEU A 402 -12.19 10.95 23.05
N ALA A 403 -10.91 11.04 22.68
CA ALA A 403 -10.25 12.30 22.38
C ALA A 403 -10.21 12.54 20.87
N GLU A 404 -9.78 11.56 20.10
CA GLU A 404 -9.53 11.72 18.67
C GLU A 404 -9.92 10.45 17.92
N ILE A 405 -10.40 10.63 16.69
CA ILE A 405 -10.58 9.60 15.68
C ILE A 405 -9.68 9.95 14.50
N GLU A 406 -8.69 9.12 14.28
CA GLU A 406 -7.87 9.19 13.08
C GLU A 406 -8.32 8.08 12.13
N LEU A 407 -8.64 8.41 10.90
CA LEU A 407 -9.06 7.47 9.87
C LEU A 407 -8.09 7.50 8.71
N PHE A 408 -7.78 6.31 8.17
CA PHE A 408 -6.79 6.14 7.12
C PHE A 408 -7.37 5.28 6.00
N THR A 409 -6.98 5.57 4.78
CA THR A 409 -7.27 4.75 3.60
C THR A 409 -6.09 3.82 3.32
N VAL A 410 -6.28 2.81 2.46
CA VAL A 410 -5.17 1.94 1.99
C VAL A 410 -4.11 2.69 1.20
N GLY A 411 -4.33 3.96 0.89
CA GLY A 411 -3.45 4.71 0.02
C GLY A 411 -3.19 3.98 -1.28
N ASN A 412 -1.93 3.70 -1.55
CA ASN A 412 -1.49 3.08 -2.80
C ASN A 412 -1.33 1.55 -2.72
N SER A 413 -2.04 0.90 -1.79
CA SER A 413 -1.98 -0.57 -1.62
C SER A 413 -2.68 -1.33 -2.74
N PHE A 414 -2.26 -2.58 -2.92
CA PHE A 414 -2.80 -3.52 -3.91
C PHE A 414 -3.68 -4.56 -3.23
N THR A 415 -4.78 -4.94 -3.85
CA THR A 415 -5.56 -6.12 -3.45
C THR A 415 -4.89 -7.39 -3.94
N THR A 416 -5.00 -8.47 -3.17
CA THR A 416 -4.49 -9.78 -3.53
C THR A 416 -5.57 -10.60 -4.23
N THR A 417 -5.21 -11.37 -5.25
CA THR A 417 -6.08 -12.34 -5.92
C THR A 417 -5.51 -13.73 -5.70
N SER A 418 -6.34 -14.65 -5.23
CA SER A 418 -6.01 -16.04 -4.93
C SER A 418 -4.91 -16.25 -3.87
N MET A 419 -4.46 -15.20 -3.20
CA MET A 419 -3.36 -15.22 -2.23
C MET A 419 -3.88 -15.28 -0.79
N THR A 420 -3.09 -15.90 0.07
CA THR A 420 -3.33 -16.00 1.52
C THR A 420 -2.06 -15.62 2.29
N SER A 421 -2.12 -15.64 3.62
CA SER A 421 -0.92 -15.45 4.45
C SER A 421 0.18 -16.50 4.19
N ALA A 422 -0.16 -17.67 3.63
CA ALA A 422 0.82 -18.69 3.24
C ALA A 422 1.71 -18.25 2.05
N ASN A 423 1.31 -17.22 1.30
CA ASN A 423 2.13 -16.64 0.24
C ASN A 423 3.25 -15.72 0.75
N GLN A 424 3.27 -15.38 2.05
CA GLN A 424 4.41 -14.69 2.65
C GLN A 424 5.55 -15.67 2.93
N SER A 425 6.75 -15.31 2.53
CA SER A 425 7.98 -16.00 2.90
C SER A 425 8.88 -15.05 3.72
N THR A 426 9.39 -15.55 4.81
CA THR A 426 10.32 -14.85 5.71
C THR A 426 11.74 -15.37 5.54
#